data_da6fe7b71df698cc5827cfda92662eae
#
_entry.id   da6fe7b71df698cc5827cfda92662eae
#
_cell.length_a   1.000
_cell.length_b   1.000
_cell.length_c   1.000
_cell.angle_alpha   90.00
_cell.angle_beta   90.00
_cell.angle_gamma   90.00
#
_symmetry.space_group_name_H-M   'P 1'
#
loop_
_entity.id
_entity.type
_entity.pdbx_description
1 polymer ?
#
loop_
_entity_poly.entity_id
_entity_poly.type
_entity_poly.pdbx_seq_one_letter_code
_entity_poly.pdbx_strand_id
1 'polypeptide(L)'
;ANAEVGEFKDTLEDNYPLCFEKSDKMRYEKNKDTGETFYEKYSENGDVGGTEYVVYKMDDDIISFKIDCMHVNGLGDADTDISVFVSENNRDWKQVKIKTTPQTFDENLYINEEMAYWMMSSVTNRDKIEPGCKFIKIQINPFTVKDSCVWNTVLNTVTVKYGTEEVSEPVKEESAD
;
A
#
# COMPACT_ATOMS: atom_id res chain seq x y z
N ALA A 1 9.16 -22.13 21.88
CA ALA A 1 8.48 -20.86 22.02
C ALA A 1 7.59 -20.64 20.81
N ASN A 2 6.34 -20.32 21.02
CA ASN A 2 5.41 -20.03 19.95
C ASN A 2 5.73 -18.65 19.39
N ALA A 3 5.87 -18.57 18.05
CA ALA A 3 5.99 -17.29 17.37
C ALA A 3 4.71 -16.49 17.58
N GLU A 4 4.84 -15.27 18.10
CA GLU A 4 3.72 -14.36 18.24
C GLU A 4 3.67 -13.49 16.97
N VAL A 5 2.65 -13.72 16.15
CA VAL A 5 2.40 -12.93 14.94
C VAL A 5 1.13 -12.13 15.17
N GLY A 6 1.26 -10.81 15.11
CA GLY A 6 0.14 -9.88 15.12
C GLY A 6 -0.23 -9.42 13.72
N GLU A 7 -1.45 -8.95 13.58
CA GLU A 7 -1.91 -8.33 12.35
C GLU A 7 -2.54 -6.97 12.67
N PHE A 8 -2.06 -5.95 11.99
CA PHE A 8 -2.62 -4.61 12.01
C PHE A 8 -3.34 -4.38 10.70
N LYS A 9 -4.56 -3.85 10.77
CA LYS A 9 -5.34 -3.54 9.58
C LYS A 9 -5.97 -2.15 9.69
N ASP A 10 -5.66 -1.29 8.73
CA ASP A 10 -6.30 0.00 8.58
C ASP A 10 -7.25 -0.07 7.38
N THR A 11 -8.54 -0.12 7.65
CA THR A 11 -9.60 -0.16 6.62
C THR A 11 -10.05 1.23 6.19
N LEU A 12 -9.56 2.27 6.88
CA LEU A 12 -9.93 3.67 6.66
C LEU A 12 -11.42 3.97 6.88
N GLU A 13 -12.18 3.06 7.48
CA GLU A 13 -13.63 3.22 7.66
C GLU A 13 -14.03 4.18 8.79
N ASP A 14 -13.16 4.40 9.77
CA ASP A 14 -13.51 5.03 11.04
C ASP A 14 -13.20 6.53 11.14
N ASN A 15 -13.00 7.25 10.07
CA ASN A 15 -12.66 8.69 10.08
C ASN A 15 -11.42 9.06 10.94
N TYR A 16 -10.73 8.09 11.48
CA TYR A 16 -9.52 8.27 12.26
C TYR A 16 -8.34 7.70 11.49
N PRO A 17 -7.36 8.52 11.16
CA PRO A 17 -6.13 7.98 10.61
C PRO A 17 -5.43 7.13 11.67
N LEU A 18 -5.31 5.84 11.42
CA LEU A 18 -4.55 4.92 12.26
C LEU A 18 -3.04 4.99 11.97
N CYS A 19 -2.63 5.86 11.07
CA CYS A 19 -1.22 6.05 10.76
C CYS A 19 -0.50 6.76 11.91
N PHE A 20 0.78 6.48 12.04
CA PHE A 20 1.67 7.14 12.98
C PHE A 20 2.01 8.56 12.52
N GLU A 21 2.18 8.75 11.21
CA GLU A 21 2.54 10.01 10.59
C GLU A 21 2.08 10.03 9.15
N LYS A 22 1.77 11.17 8.62
CA LYS A 22 1.50 11.35 7.20
C LYS A 22 1.97 12.70 6.72
N SER A 23 2.29 12.83 5.44
CA SER A 23 2.59 14.11 4.83
C SER A 23 1.34 14.98 4.72
N ASP A 24 1.54 16.30 4.68
CA ASP A 24 0.44 17.28 4.72
C ASP A 24 -0.57 17.11 3.59
N LYS A 25 -0.10 16.72 2.41
CA LYS A 25 -0.96 16.56 1.23
C LYS A 25 -1.46 15.12 1.05
N MET A 26 -1.17 14.22 1.96
CA MET A 26 -1.82 12.93 2.01
C MET A 26 -3.12 13.10 2.77
N ARG A 27 -4.25 12.97 2.06
CA ARG A 27 -5.58 13.22 2.61
C ARG A 27 -6.40 11.95 2.73
N TYR A 28 -7.10 11.85 3.84
CA TYR A 28 -8.16 10.89 4.03
C TYR A 28 -9.43 11.43 3.40
N GLU A 29 -10.00 10.67 2.45
CA GLU A 29 -11.18 11.07 1.71
C GLU A 29 -12.23 9.96 1.69
N LYS A 30 -13.47 10.34 1.49
CA LYS A 30 -14.59 9.43 1.34
C LYS A 30 -15.32 9.73 0.04
N ASN A 31 -15.49 8.71 -0.79
CA ASN A 31 -16.31 8.83 -1.99
C ASN A 31 -17.78 8.94 -1.57
N LYS A 32 -18.43 10.03 -1.94
CA LYS A 32 -19.81 10.32 -1.55
C LYS A 32 -20.82 9.36 -2.17
N ASP A 33 -20.50 8.82 -3.33
CA ASP A 33 -21.41 7.96 -4.07
C ASP A 33 -21.30 6.49 -3.64
N THR A 34 -20.09 6.01 -3.39
CA THR A 34 -19.83 4.61 -3.05
C THR A 34 -19.65 4.35 -1.55
N GLY A 35 -19.35 5.40 -0.78
CA GLY A 35 -19.01 5.27 0.64
C GLY A 35 -17.61 4.74 0.90
N GLU A 36 -16.83 4.43 -0.13
CA GLU A 36 -15.46 3.96 0.02
C GLU A 36 -14.56 5.05 0.58
N THR A 37 -13.64 4.65 1.45
CA THR A 37 -12.67 5.52 2.08
C THR A 37 -11.26 5.17 1.59
N PHE A 38 -10.41 6.19 1.49
CA PHE A 38 -9.07 6.02 0.93
C PHE A 38 -8.13 7.14 1.35
N TYR A 39 -6.83 6.89 1.25
CA TYR A 39 -5.82 7.94 1.25
C TYR A 39 -5.52 8.36 -0.18
N GLU A 40 -5.56 9.65 -0.41
CA GLU A 40 -5.29 10.25 -1.71
C GLU A 40 -4.20 11.30 -1.58
N LYS A 41 -3.31 11.32 -2.59
CA LYS A 41 -2.38 12.43 -2.75
C LYS A 41 -3.14 13.63 -3.28
N TYR A 42 -3.27 14.68 -2.45
CA TYR A 42 -3.95 15.88 -2.86
C TYR A 42 -3.06 16.74 -3.76
N SER A 43 -3.61 17.17 -4.87
CA SER A 43 -2.94 18.02 -5.82
C SER A 43 -3.81 19.22 -6.12
N GLU A 44 -3.31 20.43 -5.75
CA GLU A 44 -3.94 21.66 -6.18
C GLU A 44 -3.60 21.93 -7.65
N ASN A 45 -4.57 22.33 -8.45
CA ASN A 45 -4.38 22.74 -9.84
C ASN A 45 -3.75 21.65 -10.74
N GLY A 46 -3.94 20.39 -10.43
CA GLY A 46 -3.42 19.29 -11.26
C GLY A 46 -1.91 19.11 -11.19
N ASP A 47 -1.24 19.63 -10.16
CA ASP A 47 0.17 19.39 -9.94
C ASP A 47 0.40 17.91 -9.57
N VAL A 48 1.08 17.19 -10.43
CA VAL A 48 1.34 15.76 -10.28
C VAL A 48 2.73 15.47 -9.71
N GLY A 49 3.53 16.51 -9.51
CA GLY A 49 4.96 16.38 -9.20
C GLY A 49 5.28 16.01 -7.76
N GLY A 50 4.33 16.12 -6.84
CA GLY A 50 4.57 15.87 -5.43
C GLY A 50 4.61 14.40 -5.07
N THR A 51 5.39 14.09 -4.04
CA THR A 51 5.44 12.78 -3.41
C THR A 51 4.81 12.90 -2.03
N GLU A 52 3.84 12.06 -1.73
CA GLU A 52 3.14 12.05 -0.45
C GLU A 52 3.21 10.67 0.19
N TYR A 53 3.12 10.60 1.51
CA TYR A 53 3.31 9.35 2.21
C TYR A 53 2.48 9.23 3.47
N VAL A 54 2.31 8.00 3.92
CA VAL A 54 1.76 7.62 5.21
C VAL A 54 2.71 6.63 5.88
N VAL A 55 2.93 6.78 7.18
CA VAL A 55 3.79 5.90 7.98
C VAL A 55 2.95 5.20 9.04
N TYR A 56 3.14 3.90 9.17
CA TYR A 56 2.59 3.10 10.25
C TYR A 56 3.71 2.58 11.13
N LYS A 57 3.45 2.52 12.43
CA LYS A 57 4.39 1.98 13.42
C LYS A 57 3.80 0.73 14.05
N MET A 58 4.53 -0.36 13.98
CA MET A 58 4.15 -1.62 14.62
C MET A 58 4.82 -1.79 15.97
N ASP A 59 4.23 -2.61 16.82
CA ASP A 59 4.79 -2.92 18.14
C ASP A 59 5.97 -3.88 18.08
N ASP A 60 6.14 -4.57 16.98
CA ASP A 60 7.21 -5.53 16.75
C ASP A 60 7.68 -5.51 15.30
N ASP A 61 8.62 -6.35 14.95
CA ASP A 61 9.23 -6.40 13.62
C ASP A 61 8.20 -6.69 12.53
N ILE A 62 8.24 -5.93 11.46
CA ILE A 62 7.38 -6.12 10.30
C ILE A 62 7.80 -7.36 9.53
N ILE A 63 6.85 -8.26 9.30
CA ILE A 63 7.05 -9.52 8.58
C ILE A 63 6.61 -9.38 7.12
N SER A 64 5.42 -8.83 6.90
CA SER A 64 4.84 -8.69 5.56
C SER A 64 3.76 -7.61 5.56
N PHE A 65 3.38 -7.20 4.36
CA PHE A 65 2.29 -6.24 4.18
C PHE A 65 1.46 -6.56 2.96
N LYS A 66 0.23 -6.08 2.99
CA LYS A 66 -0.68 -6.06 1.84
C LYS A 66 -1.39 -4.71 1.81
N ILE A 67 -1.28 -4.02 0.69
CA ILE A 67 -1.89 -2.71 0.49
C ILE A 67 -2.87 -2.85 -0.67
N ASP A 68 -4.15 -2.56 -0.42
CA ASP A 68 -5.15 -2.52 -1.48
C ASP A 68 -5.21 -1.11 -2.04
N CYS A 69 -5.01 -1.00 -3.34
CA CYS A 69 -4.98 0.25 -4.07
C CYS A 69 -6.03 0.27 -5.16
N MET A 70 -6.50 1.47 -5.48
CA MET A 70 -7.39 1.68 -6.62
C MET A 70 -6.72 2.65 -7.60
N HIS A 71 -6.75 2.32 -8.87
CA HIS A 71 -6.18 3.13 -9.94
C HIS A 71 -7.00 3.00 -11.22
N VAL A 72 -6.82 3.91 -12.16
CA VAL A 72 -7.53 3.86 -13.44
C VAL A 72 -6.69 3.11 -14.47
N ASN A 73 -7.32 2.17 -15.15
CA ASN A 73 -6.63 1.37 -16.16
C ASN A 73 -5.95 2.24 -17.23
N GLY A 74 -4.69 1.94 -17.51
CA GLY A 74 -3.91 2.65 -18.52
C GLY A 74 -3.46 4.07 -18.15
N LEU A 75 -3.92 4.61 -17.03
CA LEU A 75 -3.56 5.96 -16.55
C LEU A 75 -2.78 5.93 -15.23
N GLY A 76 -2.85 4.84 -14.50
CA GLY A 76 -2.08 4.62 -13.28
C GLY A 76 -1.68 3.16 -13.17
N ASP A 77 -0.57 2.91 -12.50
CA ASP A 77 -0.05 1.57 -12.26
C ASP A 77 0.53 1.52 -10.86
N ALA A 78 0.03 0.60 -10.04
CA ALA A 78 0.51 0.45 -8.67
C ALA A 78 2.01 0.14 -8.59
N ASP A 79 2.58 -0.55 -9.58
CA ASP A 79 4.03 -0.83 -9.63
C ASP A 79 4.87 0.44 -9.71
N THR A 80 4.38 1.47 -10.39
CA THR A 80 5.09 2.73 -10.58
C THR A 80 4.63 3.83 -9.64
N ASP A 81 3.36 3.81 -9.24
CA ASP A 81 2.75 4.87 -8.44
C ASP A 81 2.97 4.69 -6.94
N ILE A 82 3.25 3.47 -6.50
CA ILE A 82 3.43 3.14 -5.08
C ILE A 82 4.87 2.69 -4.84
N SER A 83 5.47 3.24 -3.77
CA SER A 83 6.73 2.74 -3.24
C SER A 83 6.55 2.45 -1.76
N VAL A 84 7.17 1.38 -1.28
CA VAL A 84 7.09 0.97 0.12
C VAL A 84 8.50 0.90 0.71
N PHE A 85 8.62 1.43 1.92
CA PHE A 85 9.89 1.48 2.65
C PHE A 85 9.67 0.98 4.06
N VAL A 86 10.69 0.40 4.65
CA VAL A 86 10.72 0.02 6.06
C VAL A 86 11.90 0.69 6.76
N SER A 87 11.78 0.89 8.07
CA SER A 87 12.80 1.56 8.88
C SER A 87 12.81 1.04 10.31
N GLU A 88 13.98 1.03 10.92
CA GLU A 88 14.15 0.75 12.34
C GLU A 88 13.82 1.97 13.22
N ASN A 89 14.00 3.19 12.68
CA ASN A 89 14.02 4.42 13.47
C ASN A 89 13.22 5.59 12.90
N ASN A 90 12.40 5.34 11.86
CA ASN A 90 11.62 6.36 11.16
C ASN A 90 12.46 7.45 10.48
N ARG A 91 13.72 7.18 10.20
CA ARG A 91 14.64 8.11 9.52
C ARG A 91 15.42 7.45 8.40
N ASP A 92 15.98 6.28 8.65
CA ASP A 92 16.78 5.54 7.69
C ASP A 92 15.90 4.50 7.01
N TRP A 93 15.51 4.77 5.77
CA TRP A 93 14.54 3.99 5.04
C TRP A 93 15.18 3.05 4.03
N LYS A 94 14.70 1.83 3.99
CA LYS A 94 15.07 0.83 2.99
C LYS A 94 13.87 0.54 2.13
N GLN A 95 14.01 0.67 0.83
CA GLN A 95 12.94 0.34 -0.10
C GLN A 95 12.73 -1.17 -0.15
N VAL A 96 11.47 -1.57 -0.10
CA VAL A 96 11.06 -2.97 -0.23
C VAL A 96 10.57 -3.18 -1.65
N LYS A 97 11.08 -4.22 -2.30
CA LYS A 97 10.57 -4.62 -3.61
C LYS A 97 9.15 -5.14 -3.46
N ILE A 98 8.27 -4.66 -4.32
CA ILE A 98 6.85 -4.98 -4.27
C ILE A 98 6.43 -5.88 -5.43
N LYS A 99 5.34 -6.60 -5.18
CA LYS A 99 4.63 -7.40 -6.17
C LYS A 99 3.20 -6.87 -6.24
N THR A 100 2.72 -6.57 -7.43
CA THR A 100 1.36 -6.10 -7.67
C THR A 100 0.53 -7.23 -8.25
N THR A 101 -0.63 -7.46 -7.67
CA THR A 101 -1.59 -8.47 -8.13
C THR A 101 -2.92 -7.78 -8.42
N PRO A 102 -3.38 -7.78 -9.69
CA PRO A 102 -4.69 -7.24 -10.02
C PRO A 102 -5.80 -8.04 -9.33
N GLN A 103 -6.82 -7.32 -8.86
CA GLN A 103 -8.02 -7.94 -8.32
C GLN A 103 -9.07 -8.11 -9.42
N THR A 104 -10.15 -8.82 -9.11
CA THR A 104 -11.25 -9.04 -10.04
C THR A 104 -11.89 -7.71 -10.45
N PHE A 105 -12.10 -7.55 -11.74
CA PHE A 105 -12.80 -6.41 -12.32
C PHE A 105 -14.26 -6.35 -11.88
N ASP A 106 -14.72 -5.16 -11.52
CA ASP A 106 -16.12 -4.87 -11.22
C ASP A 106 -16.67 -3.89 -12.27
N GLU A 107 -17.70 -4.31 -13.02
CA GLU A 107 -18.33 -3.49 -14.05
C GLU A 107 -18.91 -2.18 -13.50
N ASN A 108 -19.25 -2.11 -12.22
CA ASN A 108 -19.75 -0.90 -11.58
C ASN A 108 -18.71 0.21 -11.41
N LEU A 109 -17.45 -0.09 -11.69
CA LEU A 109 -16.34 0.85 -11.58
C LEU A 109 -16.06 1.60 -12.88
N TYR A 110 -16.88 1.44 -13.92
CA TYR A 110 -16.73 2.19 -15.17
C TYR A 110 -16.84 3.70 -14.94
N ILE A 111 -15.91 4.45 -15.52
CA ILE A 111 -15.84 5.90 -15.41
C ILE A 111 -16.50 6.55 -16.62
N ASN A 112 -16.36 5.97 -17.81
CA ASN A 112 -16.94 6.50 -19.06
C ASN A 112 -17.19 5.40 -20.08
N GLU A 113 -17.83 5.79 -21.20
CA GLU A 113 -18.15 4.88 -22.30
C GLU A 113 -16.92 4.40 -23.08
N GLU A 114 -15.76 5.03 -22.90
CA GLU A 114 -14.52 4.68 -23.60
C GLU A 114 -13.70 3.62 -22.87
N MET A 115 -14.31 2.88 -21.97
CA MET A 115 -13.69 1.78 -21.23
C MET A 115 -12.63 2.18 -20.20
N ALA A 116 -12.60 3.44 -19.75
CA ALA A 116 -11.83 3.79 -18.56
C ALA A 116 -12.58 3.28 -17.32
N TYR A 117 -11.90 2.55 -16.48
CA TYR A 117 -12.48 1.98 -15.27
C TYR A 117 -11.47 1.94 -14.13
N TRP A 118 -12.00 1.99 -12.92
CA TRP A 118 -11.18 1.80 -11.74
C TRP A 118 -10.79 0.34 -11.59
N MET A 119 -9.52 0.11 -11.38
CA MET A 119 -8.97 -1.21 -11.09
C MET A 119 -8.53 -1.27 -9.64
N MET A 120 -8.78 -2.41 -9.00
CA MET A 120 -8.23 -2.72 -7.70
C MET A 120 -6.98 -3.58 -7.88
N SER A 121 -5.95 -3.29 -7.12
CA SER A 121 -4.73 -4.10 -7.07
C SER A 121 -4.27 -4.25 -5.63
N SER A 122 -3.65 -5.38 -5.34
CA SER A 122 -2.99 -5.60 -4.06
C SER A 122 -1.48 -5.51 -4.25
N VAL A 123 -0.84 -4.72 -3.40
CA VAL A 123 0.61 -4.57 -3.34
C VAL A 123 1.12 -5.34 -2.13
N THR A 124 2.02 -6.28 -2.35
CA THR A 124 2.64 -7.09 -1.30
C THR A 124 4.15 -7.00 -1.40
N ASN A 125 4.87 -7.34 -0.32
CA ASN A 125 6.31 -7.46 -0.38
C ASN A 125 6.67 -8.67 -1.27
N ARG A 126 7.55 -8.44 -2.23
CA ARG A 126 8.03 -9.48 -3.13
C ARG A 126 9.01 -10.44 -2.44
N ASP A 127 9.88 -9.87 -1.63
CA ASP A 127 10.92 -10.61 -0.92
C ASP A 127 10.67 -10.55 0.59
N LYS A 128 11.33 -11.43 1.33
CA LYS A 128 11.29 -11.43 2.78
C LYS A 128 11.82 -10.09 3.32
N ILE A 129 11.12 -9.53 4.30
CA ILE A 129 11.56 -8.32 5.00
C ILE A 129 12.50 -8.76 6.13
N GLU A 130 13.71 -8.20 6.15
CA GLU A 130 14.68 -8.48 7.21
C GLU A 130 14.15 -8.00 8.57
N PRO A 131 14.38 -8.79 9.64
CA PRO A 131 13.95 -8.39 10.99
C PRO A 131 14.57 -7.07 11.45
N GLY A 132 13.89 -6.38 12.34
CA GLY A 132 14.38 -5.16 12.99
C GLY A 132 13.59 -3.90 12.67
N CYS A 133 12.78 -3.91 11.63
CA CYS A 133 12.03 -2.72 11.21
C CYS A 133 10.62 -2.73 11.77
N LYS A 134 10.25 -1.66 12.48
CA LYS A 134 8.91 -1.46 13.05
C LYS A 134 8.10 -0.40 12.33
N PHE A 135 8.73 0.37 11.45
CA PHE A 135 8.08 1.43 10.69
C PHE A 135 7.94 1.02 9.22
N ILE A 136 6.77 1.29 8.65
CA ILE A 136 6.52 1.10 7.23
C ILE A 136 5.98 2.41 6.66
N LYS A 137 6.56 2.86 5.56
CA LYS A 137 6.13 4.04 4.83
C LYS A 137 5.58 3.61 3.47
N ILE A 138 4.37 4.04 3.19
CA ILE A 138 3.72 3.83 1.91
C ILE A 138 3.66 5.19 1.23
N GLN A 139 4.28 5.27 0.07
CA GLN A 139 4.47 6.50 -0.66
C GLN A 139 3.73 6.45 -1.98
N ILE A 140 3.01 7.53 -2.28
CA ILE A 140 2.44 7.75 -3.60
C ILE A 140 3.39 8.66 -4.36
N ASN A 141 3.94 8.13 -5.46
CA ASN A 141 4.95 8.79 -6.28
C ASN A 141 4.34 9.87 -7.18
N PRO A 142 5.15 10.74 -7.81
CA PRO A 142 4.66 11.66 -8.83
C PRO A 142 3.93 10.91 -9.93
N PHE A 143 2.81 11.48 -10.38
CA PHE A 143 2.01 10.89 -11.44
C PHE A 143 2.49 11.33 -12.82
N THR A 144 2.27 10.46 -13.81
CA THR A 144 2.47 10.79 -15.20
C THR A 144 1.16 11.36 -15.77
N VAL A 145 1.23 12.54 -16.42
CA VAL A 145 0.10 13.09 -17.15
C VAL A 145 0.01 12.36 -18.49
N LYS A 146 -1.15 11.80 -18.79
CA LYS A 146 -1.43 11.13 -20.02
C LYS A 146 -2.74 11.67 -20.61
N ASP A 147 -2.70 12.13 -21.85
CA ASP A 147 -3.86 12.68 -22.57
C ASP A 147 -4.58 13.79 -21.81
N SER A 148 -3.83 14.68 -21.13
CA SER A 148 -4.35 15.76 -20.30
C SER A 148 -5.20 15.31 -19.13
N CYS A 149 -5.20 14.02 -18.80
CA CYS A 149 -5.91 13.47 -17.66
C CYS A 149 -4.93 13.09 -16.56
N VAL A 150 -5.27 13.47 -15.33
CA VAL A 150 -4.55 13.07 -14.12
C VAL A 150 -5.51 12.25 -13.28
N TRP A 151 -5.20 10.98 -13.13
CA TRP A 151 -5.98 10.08 -12.29
C TRP A 151 -5.09 9.53 -11.20
N ASN A 152 -5.49 9.75 -9.97
CA ASN A 152 -4.70 9.39 -8.81
C ASN A 152 -4.85 7.92 -8.47
N THR A 153 -3.72 7.26 -8.18
CA THR A 153 -3.75 5.99 -7.45
C THR A 153 -4.03 6.31 -6.00
N VAL A 154 -4.98 5.61 -5.39
CA VAL A 154 -5.38 5.82 -4.00
C VAL A 154 -5.18 4.56 -3.17
N LEU A 155 -4.95 4.74 -1.87
CA LEU A 155 -4.77 3.64 -0.92
C LEU A 155 -6.08 3.37 -0.19
N ASN A 156 -6.58 2.14 -0.27
CA ASN A 156 -7.87 1.76 0.33
C ASN A 156 -7.72 1.04 1.67
N THR A 157 -6.83 0.06 1.74
CA THR A 157 -6.64 -0.75 2.95
C THR A 157 -5.18 -1.08 3.11
N VAL A 158 -4.69 -1.01 4.34
CA VAL A 158 -3.32 -1.38 4.67
C VAL A 158 -3.37 -2.49 5.72
N THR A 159 -2.74 -3.62 5.43
CA THR A 159 -2.60 -4.74 6.34
C THR A 159 -1.13 -5.02 6.56
N VAL A 160 -0.69 -5.08 7.81
CA VAL A 160 0.69 -5.37 8.16
C VAL A 160 0.73 -6.52 9.16
N LYS A 161 1.50 -7.54 8.85
CA LYS A 161 1.83 -8.61 9.80
C LYS A 161 3.15 -8.28 10.47
N TYR A 162 3.19 -8.43 11.78
CA TYR A 162 4.36 -8.13 12.59
C TYR A 162 4.54 -9.17 13.69
N GLY A 163 5.73 -9.28 14.22
CA GLY A 163 6.06 -10.20 15.28
C GLY A 163 7.29 -11.02 14.97
N THR A 164 7.45 -12.10 15.70
CA THR A 164 8.52 -13.05 15.49
C THR A 164 7.95 -14.26 14.78
N GLU A 165 8.26 -14.40 13.49
CA GLU A 165 7.97 -15.60 12.75
C GLU A 165 9.04 -16.64 13.10
N GLU A 166 8.61 -17.75 13.72
CA GLU A 166 9.49 -18.89 13.79
C GLU A 166 9.80 -19.31 12.37
N VAL A 167 11.06 -19.09 11.95
CA VAL A 167 11.54 -19.77 10.78
C VAL A 167 11.48 -21.26 11.13
N SER A 168 10.38 -21.91 10.74
CA SER A 168 10.42 -23.34 10.64
C SER A 168 11.63 -23.62 9.76
N GLU A 169 12.67 -24.16 10.33
CA GLU A 169 13.74 -24.71 9.52
C GLU A 169 13.05 -25.46 8.40
N PRO A 170 13.38 -25.13 7.13
CA PRO A 170 12.86 -25.94 6.05
C PRO A 170 13.11 -27.36 6.52
N VAL A 171 12.03 -28.11 6.68
CA VAL A 171 12.15 -29.52 6.92
C VAL A 171 13.20 -29.92 5.91
N LYS A 172 14.41 -30.18 6.39
CA LYS A 172 15.39 -30.82 5.55
C LYS A 172 14.61 -32.02 5.06
N GLU A 173 14.12 -31.94 3.83
CA GLU A 173 13.73 -33.15 3.18
C GLU A 173 14.87 -34.06 3.50
N GLU A 174 14.65 -34.96 4.45
CA GLU A 174 15.58 -36.03 4.64
C GLU A 174 15.75 -36.56 3.25
N SER A 175 16.87 -36.16 2.64
CA SER A 175 17.23 -36.67 1.35
C SER A 175 16.92 -38.12 1.46
N ALA A 176 15.93 -38.58 0.73
CA ALA A 176 15.59 -39.97 0.73
C ALA A 176 16.82 -40.71 0.28
N ASP A 177 17.62 -41.11 1.24
CA ASP A 177 18.67 -42.05 0.96
C ASP A 177 18.05 -43.40 0.68
#